data_84a09e46ef10ba7197df6e589626f430
#
_entry.id   84a09e46ef10ba7197df6e589626f430
#
_cell.length_a   1.000
_cell.length_b   1.000
_cell.length_c   1.000
_cell.angle_alpha   90.00
_cell.angle_beta   90.00
_cell.angle_gamma   90.00
#
_symmetry.space_group_name_H-M   'P 1'
#
loop_
_entity.id
_entity.type
_entity.pdbx_description
1 polymer ?
#
loop_
_entity_poly.entity_id
_entity_poly.type
_entity_poly.pdbx_seq_one_letter_code
_entity_poly.pdbx_strand_id
1 'polypeptide(L)'
;MSLPGFGAPAGAATLTGLMQARPLTIGSVIDHAAQHHGRREIVARRHDGRFERADWATVRDRAGRIASSLARLGISQGDRIATLAWNRMPHLELYFGVTSAGHVLHTVNPRLHADHLVYILNDGGARLLCVDPDLLPLVEPIIDRLTSVERIIVLCARSEMPESGLPNLVSFDELIEGAEPMAEWPKVDENAASTLCYTSGTTGDPKGVLYSHRSTVLHCLSACTADSMALSARDCIALVTPLFHVNAWGVPFAAAMCGAKLALPGSALDPASLFALMAGEKATFGLGVPTVWMSFVDHVER
;
A
#
# COMPACT_ATOMS: atom_id res chain seq x y z
N MET A 1 -50.10 36.28 -15.08
CA MET A 1 -49.09 36.13 -16.16
C MET A 1 -48.20 34.93 -15.74
N SER A 2 -48.58 33.74 -16.21
CA SER A 2 -47.89 32.50 -15.86
C SER A 2 -46.71 32.35 -16.81
N LEU A 3 -45.51 32.13 -16.23
CA LEU A 3 -44.31 31.82 -17.00
C LEU A 3 -44.49 30.45 -17.70
N PRO A 4 -44.10 30.30 -18.96
CA PRO A 4 -44.18 29.02 -19.63
C PRO A 4 -43.24 28.03 -18.98
N GLY A 5 -43.76 26.88 -18.60
CA GLY A 5 -42.99 25.77 -18.05
C GLY A 5 -41.95 25.26 -19.08
N PHE A 6 -40.70 25.22 -18.69
CA PHE A 6 -39.68 24.49 -19.42
C PHE A 6 -39.92 22.98 -19.22
N GLY A 7 -40.85 22.43 -20.01
CA GLY A 7 -40.97 21.01 -20.22
C GLY A 7 -39.78 20.56 -21.09
N ALA A 8 -38.84 19.84 -20.53
CA ALA A 8 -37.80 19.20 -21.32
C ALA A 8 -38.50 18.20 -22.30
N PRO A 9 -38.14 18.17 -23.58
CA PRO A 9 -38.72 17.23 -24.54
C PRO A 9 -38.38 15.81 -24.10
N ALA A 10 -39.40 14.94 -24.05
CA ALA A 10 -39.21 13.51 -23.79
C ALA A 10 -38.27 12.95 -24.87
N GLY A 11 -37.08 12.51 -24.51
CA GLY A 11 -36.09 11.96 -25.42
C GLY A 11 -34.83 12.80 -25.62
N ALA A 12 -34.61 13.89 -24.87
CA ALA A 12 -33.33 14.61 -24.92
C ALA A 12 -32.21 13.70 -24.39
N ALA A 13 -31.29 13.31 -25.27
CA ALA A 13 -30.07 12.61 -24.84
C ALA A 13 -29.32 13.49 -23.80
N THR A 14 -28.95 12.87 -22.67
CA THR A 14 -28.16 13.56 -21.66
C THR A 14 -26.86 14.07 -22.30
N LEU A 15 -26.60 15.36 -22.22
CA LEU A 15 -25.34 15.92 -22.70
C LEU A 15 -24.21 15.42 -21.81
N THR A 16 -23.20 14.84 -22.45
CA THR A 16 -21.98 14.37 -21.75
C THR A 16 -20.98 15.51 -21.70
N GLY A 17 -20.35 15.72 -20.55
CA GLY A 17 -19.23 16.66 -20.42
C GLY A 17 -18.08 16.25 -21.34
N LEU A 18 -17.43 17.24 -21.97
CA LEU A 18 -16.33 17.01 -22.92
C LEU A 18 -14.95 16.97 -22.28
N MET A 19 -14.86 17.04 -20.94
CA MET A 19 -13.61 16.90 -20.21
C MET A 19 -13.17 15.43 -20.12
N GLN A 20 -11.98 15.21 -19.60
CA GLN A 20 -11.36 13.87 -19.54
C GLN A 20 -12.26 12.85 -18.84
N ALA A 21 -12.53 11.75 -19.52
CA ALA A 21 -13.23 10.57 -18.95
C ALA A 21 -12.19 9.52 -18.55
N ARG A 22 -11.41 9.80 -17.50
CA ARG A 22 -10.44 8.85 -16.94
C ARG A 22 -11.00 8.22 -15.67
N PRO A 23 -10.88 6.88 -15.52
CA PRO A 23 -11.30 6.21 -14.28
C PRO A 23 -10.38 6.63 -13.12
N LEU A 24 -10.95 6.71 -11.92
CA LEU A 24 -10.22 7.02 -10.69
C LEU A 24 -9.48 5.77 -10.20
N THR A 25 -8.30 5.51 -10.74
CA THR A 25 -7.49 4.32 -10.42
C THR A 25 -6.19 4.69 -9.70
N ILE A 26 -5.69 3.78 -8.88
CA ILE A 26 -4.41 3.95 -8.17
C ILE A 26 -3.25 4.03 -9.18
N GLY A 27 -3.34 3.33 -10.32
CA GLY A 27 -2.35 3.43 -11.39
C GLY A 27 -2.18 4.87 -11.89
N SER A 28 -3.28 5.64 -12.01
CA SER A 28 -3.20 7.05 -12.39
C SER A 28 -2.56 7.93 -11.32
N VAL A 29 -2.66 7.56 -10.05
CA VAL A 29 -2.03 8.29 -8.93
C VAL A 29 -0.51 8.12 -8.96
N ILE A 30 0.00 6.90 -9.14
CA ILE A 30 1.44 6.68 -9.19
C ILE A 30 2.07 7.22 -10.48
N ASP A 31 1.36 7.19 -11.62
CA ASP A 31 1.82 7.82 -12.85
C ASP A 31 1.93 9.34 -12.68
N HIS A 32 0.94 9.98 -12.04
CA HIS A 32 1.00 11.38 -11.67
C HIS A 32 2.20 11.70 -10.77
N ALA A 33 2.43 10.89 -9.72
CA ALA A 33 3.56 11.05 -8.82
C ALA A 33 4.88 10.99 -9.58
N ALA A 34 5.09 9.99 -10.42
CA ALA A 34 6.30 9.83 -11.20
C ALA A 34 6.53 10.97 -12.20
N GLN A 35 5.47 11.44 -12.86
CA GLN A 35 5.55 12.48 -13.88
C GLN A 35 5.80 13.88 -13.29
N HIS A 36 5.12 14.23 -12.19
CA HIS A 36 5.13 15.59 -11.65
C HIS A 36 5.98 15.75 -10.39
N HIS A 37 6.21 14.66 -9.66
CA HIS A 37 6.95 14.61 -8.40
C HIS A 37 8.04 13.53 -8.39
N GLY A 38 8.49 13.08 -9.56
CA GLY A 38 9.35 11.93 -9.73
C GLY A 38 10.63 11.95 -8.90
N ARG A 39 11.20 13.13 -8.65
CA ARG A 39 12.43 13.30 -7.83
C ARG A 39 12.15 13.48 -6.34
N ARG A 40 10.89 13.45 -5.91
CA ARG A 40 10.57 13.61 -4.50
C ARG A 40 10.92 12.35 -3.75
N GLU A 41 11.74 12.52 -2.72
CA GLU A 41 12.40 11.43 -2.01
C GLU A 41 11.44 10.62 -1.14
N ILE A 42 11.75 9.34 -1.02
CA ILE A 42 11.20 8.40 -0.08
C ILE A 42 12.36 7.76 0.68
N VAL A 43 12.29 7.79 2.00
CA VAL A 43 13.30 7.19 2.88
C VAL A 43 12.67 6.04 3.64
N ALA A 44 13.30 4.89 3.66
CA ALA A 44 12.80 3.72 4.36
C ALA A 44 13.89 3.07 5.22
N ARG A 45 13.54 2.66 6.43
CA ARG A 45 14.40 1.83 7.26
C ARG A 45 14.29 0.38 6.80
N ARG A 46 15.42 -0.23 6.47
CA ARG A 46 15.53 -1.64 6.09
C ARG A 46 15.47 -2.56 7.32
N HIS A 47 15.38 -3.88 7.07
CA HIS A 47 15.40 -4.91 8.13
C HIS A 47 16.70 -4.93 8.94
N ASP A 48 17.82 -4.51 8.34
CA ASP A 48 19.14 -4.41 8.97
C ASP A 48 19.34 -3.07 9.73
N GLY A 49 18.32 -2.22 9.78
CA GLY A 49 18.33 -0.92 10.47
C GLY A 49 18.94 0.23 9.67
N ARG A 50 19.60 -0.03 8.55
CA ARG A 50 20.11 1.02 7.64
C ARG A 50 18.95 1.71 6.93
N PHE A 51 19.19 2.91 6.41
CA PHE A 51 18.22 3.62 5.58
C PHE A 51 18.55 3.43 4.09
N GLU A 52 17.52 3.18 3.33
CA GLU A 52 17.52 3.23 1.87
C GLU A 52 16.73 4.44 1.39
N ARG A 53 17.06 4.93 0.20
CA ARG A 53 16.43 6.11 -0.40
C ARG A 53 16.03 5.79 -1.83
N ALA A 54 14.84 6.22 -2.18
CA ALA A 54 14.29 6.16 -3.52
C ALA A 54 13.51 7.45 -3.80
N ASP A 55 12.85 7.51 -4.92
CA ASP A 55 11.93 8.57 -5.30
C ASP A 55 10.68 8.01 -5.98
N TRP A 56 9.68 8.85 -6.23
CA TRP A 56 8.45 8.39 -6.85
C TRP A 56 8.64 7.82 -8.25
N ALA A 57 9.64 8.28 -9.01
CA ALA A 57 9.95 7.70 -10.31
C ALA A 57 10.46 6.26 -10.17
N THR A 58 11.32 6.00 -9.20
CA THR A 58 11.83 4.67 -8.86
C THR A 58 10.70 3.75 -8.39
N VAL A 59 9.82 4.23 -7.49
CA VAL A 59 8.67 3.45 -7.03
C VAL A 59 7.74 3.09 -8.20
N ARG A 60 7.49 4.01 -9.12
CA ARG A 60 6.70 3.74 -10.33
C ARG A 60 7.34 2.68 -11.22
N ASP A 61 8.66 2.75 -11.46
CA ASP A 61 9.39 1.75 -12.24
C ASP A 61 9.28 0.36 -11.60
N ARG A 62 9.58 0.26 -10.32
CA ARG A 62 9.53 -1.00 -9.59
C ARG A 62 8.10 -1.55 -9.47
N ALA A 63 7.10 -0.70 -9.27
CA ALA A 63 5.69 -1.08 -9.33
C ALA A 63 5.33 -1.68 -10.71
N GLY A 64 5.84 -1.10 -11.79
CA GLY A 64 5.68 -1.63 -13.14
C GLY A 64 6.32 -3.01 -13.33
N ARG A 65 7.52 -3.23 -12.76
CA ARG A 65 8.20 -4.54 -12.78
C ARG A 65 7.44 -5.58 -11.96
N ILE A 66 6.90 -5.21 -10.79
CA ILE A 66 6.02 -6.07 -9.99
C ILE A 66 4.81 -6.50 -10.83
N ALA A 67 4.11 -5.55 -11.45
CA ALA A 67 2.93 -5.83 -12.28
C ALA A 67 3.26 -6.81 -13.43
N SER A 68 4.35 -6.58 -14.14
CA SER A 68 4.83 -7.49 -15.21
C SER A 68 5.17 -8.88 -14.68
N SER A 69 5.75 -8.97 -13.50
CA SER A 69 6.09 -10.25 -12.85
C SER A 69 4.87 -11.01 -12.40
N LEU A 70 3.86 -10.33 -11.83
CA LEU A 70 2.58 -10.92 -11.45
C LEU A 70 1.87 -11.50 -12.67
N ALA A 71 1.88 -10.79 -13.80
CA ALA A 71 1.34 -11.29 -15.07
C ALA A 71 2.08 -12.55 -15.56
N ARG A 72 3.43 -12.59 -15.48
CA ARG A 72 4.24 -13.78 -15.80
C ARG A 72 3.92 -14.97 -14.90
N LEU A 73 3.54 -14.73 -13.64
CA LEU A 73 3.12 -15.77 -12.70
C LEU A 73 1.68 -16.24 -12.91
N GLY A 74 0.94 -15.69 -13.89
CA GLY A 74 -0.43 -16.05 -14.17
C GLY A 74 -1.42 -15.53 -13.12
N ILE A 75 -1.07 -14.46 -12.42
CA ILE A 75 -1.98 -13.79 -11.49
C ILE A 75 -3.00 -13.00 -12.31
N SER A 76 -4.28 -13.21 -12.04
CA SER A 76 -5.41 -12.59 -12.74
C SER A 76 -5.91 -11.35 -12.02
N GLN A 77 -6.58 -10.44 -12.75
CA GLN A 77 -7.23 -9.29 -12.11
C GLN A 77 -8.21 -9.75 -11.01
N GLY A 78 -8.17 -9.06 -9.87
CA GLY A 78 -8.96 -9.41 -8.71
C GLY A 78 -8.35 -10.49 -7.80
N ASP A 79 -7.28 -11.18 -8.20
CA ASP A 79 -6.53 -12.07 -7.30
C ASP A 79 -5.91 -11.28 -6.14
N ARG A 80 -5.82 -11.92 -4.97
CA ARG A 80 -5.31 -11.30 -3.75
C ARG A 80 -3.85 -11.67 -3.56
N ILE A 81 -3.03 -10.63 -3.36
CA ILE A 81 -1.64 -10.74 -2.97
C ILE A 81 -1.54 -10.25 -1.53
N ALA A 82 -1.24 -11.17 -0.61
CA ALA A 82 -1.11 -10.83 0.80
C ALA A 82 0.29 -10.28 1.12
N THR A 83 0.34 -9.35 2.06
CA THR A 83 1.60 -8.81 2.59
C THR A 83 1.61 -8.94 4.10
N LEU A 84 2.61 -9.65 4.63
CA LEU A 84 2.97 -9.72 6.05
C LEU A 84 4.26 -8.93 6.22
N ALA A 85 4.15 -7.61 6.37
CA ALA A 85 5.29 -6.72 6.23
C ALA A 85 5.14 -5.43 7.04
N TRP A 86 6.27 -4.83 7.41
CA TRP A 86 6.37 -3.53 8.05
C TRP A 86 6.34 -2.37 7.06
N ASN A 87 6.48 -1.15 7.56
CA ASN A 87 6.55 0.07 6.73
C ASN A 87 7.94 0.19 6.08
N ARG A 88 8.19 -0.61 5.04
CA ARG A 88 9.46 -0.67 4.29
C ARG A 88 9.24 -0.39 2.80
N MET A 89 10.32 -0.15 2.07
CA MET A 89 10.27 0.18 0.64
C MET A 89 9.60 -0.90 -0.20
N PRO A 90 9.93 -2.20 -0.10
CA PRO A 90 9.28 -3.23 -0.90
C PRO A 90 7.77 -3.31 -0.66
N HIS A 91 7.32 -3.08 0.60
CA HIS A 91 5.89 -3.05 0.90
C HIS A 91 5.18 -1.87 0.23
N LEU A 92 5.80 -0.68 0.23
CA LEU A 92 5.29 0.49 -0.49
C LEU A 92 5.22 0.24 -2.01
N GLU A 93 6.24 -0.39 -2.58
CA GLU A 93 6.27 -0.74 -4.00
C GLU A 93 5.16 -1.73 -4.37
N LEU A 94 4.86 -2.70 -3.49
CA LEU A 94 3.72 -3.62 -3.65
C LEU A 94 2.37 -2.89 -3.59
N TYR A 95 2.25 -1.85 -2.75
CA TYR A 95 1.03 -1.02 -2.71
C TYR A 95 0.64 -0.52 -4.09
N PHE A 96 1.61 -0.04 -4.85
CA PHE A 96 1.36 0.46 -6.19
C PHE A 96 1.40 -0.63 -7.26
N GLY A 97 2.34 -1.56 -7.19
CA GLY A 97 2.50 -2.59 -8.20
C GLY A 97 1.32 -3.56 -8.29
N VAL A 98 0.84 -4.02 -7.13
CA VAL A 98 -0.31 -4.93 -7.04
C VAL A 98 -1.60 -4.24 -7.47
N THR A 99 -1.89 -3.08 -6.87
CA THR A 99 -3.16 -2.40 -7.11
C THR A 99 -3.25 -1.84 -8.52
N SER A 100 -2.17 -1.25 -9.06
CA SER A 100 -2.17 -0.70 -10.41
C SER A 100 -2.32 -1.77 -11.49
N ALA A 101 -1.89 -3.01 -11.22
CA ALA A 101 -2.10 -4.16 -12.10
C ALA A 101 -3.54 -4.72 -12.05
N GLY A 102 -4.41 -4.16 -11.19
CA GLY A 102 -5.80 -4.60 -11.03
C GLY A 102 -5.97 -5.80 -10.10
N HIS A 103 -4.96 -6.10 -9.29
CA HIS A 103 -5.04 -7.10 -8.23
C HIS A 103 -5.41 -6.45 -6.90
N VAL A 104 -5.77 -7.26 -5.91
CA VAL A 104 -6.14 -6.78 -4.58
C VAL A 104 -4.98 -6.98 -3.61
N LEU A 105 -4.44 -5.89 -3.09
CA LEU A 105 -3.44 -5.94 -2.02
C LEU A 105 -4.12 -6.29 -0.69
N HIS A 106 -3.80 -7.46 -0.14
CA HIS A 106 -4.32 -7.92 1.14
C HIS A 106 -3.28 -7.68 2.24
N THR A 107 -3.45 -6.62 3.01
CA THR A 107 -2.51 -6.28 4.09
C THR A 107 -2.83 -7.05 5.36
N VAL A 108 -1.83 -7.77 5.91
CA VAL A 108 -1.96 -8.68 7.03
C VAL A 108 -1.20 -8.16 8.24
N ASN A 109 -1.87 -8.08 9.39
CA ASN A 109 -1.25 -7.62 10.62
C ASN A 109 -0.35 -8.72 11.23
N PRO A 110 0.98 -8.53 11.32
CA PRO A 110 1.91 -9.52 11.86
C PRO A 110 1.80 -9.74 13.37
N ARG A 111 1.01 -8.93 14.07
CA ARG A 111 0.78 -9.06 15.53
C ARG A 111 -0.38 -9.97 15.87
N LEU A 112 -1.03 -10.55 14.87
CA LEU A 112 -2.14 -11.49 15.08
C LEU A 112 -1.61 -12.86 15.53
N HIS A 113 -2.46 -13.58 16.29
CA HIS A 113 -2.21 -14.98 16.61
C HIS A 113 -2.21 -15.86 15.35
N ALA A 114 -1.45 -16.96 15.36
CA ALA A 114 -1.31 -17.88 14.24
C ALA A 114 -2.64 -18.34 13.63
N ASP A 115 -3.64 -18.65 14.44
CA ASP A 115 -4.96 -19.10 13.96
C ASP A 115 -5.69 -17.98 13.20
N HIS A 116 -5.57 -16.73 13.64
CA HIS A 116 -6.13 -15.59 12.92
C HIS A 116 -5.38 -15.33 11.61
N LEU A 117 -4.05 -15.51 11.57
CA LEU A 117 -3.27 -15.41 10.33
C LEU A 117 -3.76 -16.45 9.31
N VAL A 118 -3.92 -17.70 9.73
CA VAL A 118 -4.46 -18.77 8.87
C VAL A 118 -5.86 -18.43 8.38
N TYR A 119 -6.73 -18.00 9.29
CA TYR A 119 -8.10 -17.65 8.94
C TYR A 119 -8.16 -16.58 7.87
N ILE A 120 -7.51 -15.41 8.10
CA ILE A 120 -7.61 -14.27 7.18
C ILE A 120 -6.93 -14.51 5.83
N LEU A 121 -5.83 -15.30 5.81
CA LEU A 121 -5.15 -15.64 4.55
C LEU A 121 -6.00 -16.57 3.70
N ASN A 122 -6.66 -17.57 4.32
CA ASN A 122 -7.53 -18.51 3.63
C ASN A 122 -8.86 -17.87 3.22
N ASP A 123 -9.54 -17.14 4.13
CA ASP A 123 -10.80 -16.45 3.86
C ASP A 123 -10.62 -15.37 2.77
N GLY A 124 -9.52 -14.62 2.83
CA GLY A 124 -9.14 -13.68 1.78
C GLY A 124 -8.71 -14.33 0.48
N GLY A 125 -8.41 -15.63 0.47
CA GLY A 125 -8.00 -16.40 -0.69
C GLY A 125 -6.72 -15.86 -1.33
N ALA A 126 -5.71 -15.56 -0.51
CA ALA A 126 -4.43 -15.02 -0.97
C ALA A 126 -3.67 -16.05 -1.82
N ARG A 127 -3.32 -15.73 -3.06
CA ARG A 127 -2.55 -16.60 -3.96
C ARG A 127 -1.05 -16.47 -3.72
N LEU A 128 -0.56 -15.26 -3.46
CA LEU A 128 0.83 -15.00 -3.09
C LEU A 128 0.86 -14.41 -1.69
N LEU A 129 1.93 -14.74 -0.94
CA LEU A 129 2.22 -14.16 0.37
C LEU A 129 3.60 -13.51 0.32
N CYS A 130 3.63 -12.18 0.39
CA CYS A 130 4.86 -11.39 0.47
C CYS A 130 5.19 -11.14 1.94
N VAL A 131 6.39 -11.52 2.40
CA VAL A 131 6.76 -11.54 3.81
C VAL A 131 8.06 -10.81 4.04
N ASP A 132 8.11 -9.92 5.02
CA ASP A 132 9.40 -9.37 5.49
C ASP A 132 10.29 -10.49 6.08
N PRO A 133 11.63 -10.45 5.88
CA PRO A 133 12.54 -11.51 6.33
C PRO A 133 12.41 -11.85 7.82
N ASP A 134 12.25 -10.82 8.67
CA ASP A 134 12.11 -10.93 10.11
C ASP A 134 10.73 -11.45 10.57
N LEU A 135 9.77 -11.58 9.66
CA LEU A 135 8.44 -12.14 9.91
C LEU A 135 8.27 -13.56 9.37
N LEU A 136 9.24 -14.09 8.64
CA LEU A 136 9.19 -15.45 8.11
C LEU A 136 8.94 -16.53 9.17
N PRO A 137 9.51 -16.44 10.40
CA PRO A 137 9.22 -17.39 11.48
C PRO A 137 7.75 -17.45 11.92
N LEU A 138 6.93 -16.44 11.57
CA LEU A 138 5.46 -16.48 11.82
C LEU A 138 4.74 -17.35 10.78
N VAL A 139 5.33 -17.52 9.60
CA VAL A 139 4.72 -18.27 8.49
C VAL A 139 5.08 -19.76 8.58
N GLU A 140 6.29 -20.08 9.01
CA GLU A 140 6.78 -21.47 9.11
C GLU A 140 5.81 -22.42 9.83
N PRO A 141 5.29 -22.11 11.03
CA PRO A 141 4.41 -23.03 11.75
C PRO A 141 3.01 -23.15 11.19
N ILE A 142 2.62 -22.29 10.24
CA ILE A 142 1.26 -22.25 9.69
C ILE A 142 1.18 -22.64 8.21
N ILE A 143 2.31 -22.86 7.54
CA ILE A 143 2.36 -23.04 6.07
C ILE A 143 1.45 -24.17 5.58
N ASP A 144 1.45 -25.31 6.26
CA ASP A 144 0.64 -26.49 5.89
C ASP A 144 -0.88 -26.25 6.05
N ARG A 145 -1.26 -25.15 6.71
CA ARG A 145 -2.65 -24.75 6.94
C ARG A 145 -3.12 -23.67 5.93
N LEU A 146 -2.20 -23.14 5.11
CA LEU A 146 -2.50 -22.13 4.10
C LEU A 146 -2.92 -22.84 2.80
N THR A 147 -4.23 -22.83 2.50
CA THR A 147 -4.82 -23.64 1.43
C THR A 147 -4.80 -22.94 0.06
N SER A 148 -4.66 -21.61 0.03
CA SER A 148 -4.71 -20.81 -1.20
C SER A 148 -3.36 -20.23 -1.63
N VAL A 149 -2.35 -20.23 -0.74
CA VAL A 149 -1.03 -19.64 -1.00
C VAL A 149 -0.21 -20.57 -1.89
N GLU A 150 0.09 -20.13 -3.09
CA GLU A 150 0.85 -20.88 -4.10
C GLU A 150 2.35 -20.63 -3.97
N ARG A 151 2.75 -19.44 -3.49
CA ARG A 151 4.15 -19.02 -3.41
C ARG A 151 4.37 -17.97 -2.32
N ILE A 152 5.56 -18.01 -1.72
CA ILE A 152 6.01 -17.04 -0.74
C ILE A 152 7.12 -16.18 -1.36
N ILE A 153 6.97 -14.87 -1.28
CA ILE A 153 7.96 -13.88 -1.72
C ILE A 153 8.56 -13.24 -0.47
N VAL A 154 9.85 -13.40 -0.26
CA VAL A 154 10.56 -12.77 0.86
C VAL A 154 11.02 -11.38 0.43
N LEU A 155 10.65 -10.35 1.16
CA LEU A 155 10.87 -8.93 0.82
C LEU A 155 12.31 -8.48 1.12
N CYS A 156 13.27 -9.12 0.47
CA CYS A 156 14.70 -8.83 0.59
C CYS A 156 15.44 -9.07 -0.73
N ALA A 157 16.70 -8.64 -0.77
CA ALA A 157 17.60 -9.02 -1.84
C ALA A 157 17.91 -10.52 -1.80
N ARG A 158 18.26 -11.11 -2.96
CA ARG A 158 18.62 -12.53 -3.05
C ARG A 158 19.76 -12.92 -2.09
N SER A 159 20.75 -12.04 -1.94
CA SER A 159 21.88 -12.23 -1.05
C SER A 159 21.55 -12.16 0.45
N GLU A 160 20.34 -11.69 0.79
CA GLU A 160 19.86 -11.49 2.15
C GLU A 160 18.75 -12.49 2.55
N MET A 161 18.51 -13.50 1.68
CA MET A 161 17.52 -14.54 1.95
C MET A 161 17.86 -15.29 3.24
N PRO A 162 16.94 -15.35 4.22
CA PRO A 162 17.16 -16.13 5.43
C PRO A 162 17.14 -17.63 5.12
N GLU A 163 17.85 -18.40 5.90
CA GLU A 163 17.68 -19.85 5.92
C GLU A 163 16.28 -20.20 6.42
N SER A 164 15.58 -21.05 5.69
CA SER A 164 14.22 -21.48 6.04
C SER A 164 13.92 -22.84 5.42
N GLY A 165 13.13 -23.64 6.11
CA GLY A 165 12.59 -24.92 5.62
C GLY A 165 11.36 -24.78 4.71
N LEU A 166 10.87 -23.56 4.47
CA LEU A 166 9.67 -23.34 3.65
C LEU A 166 9.94 -23.67 2.17
N PRO A 167 8.99 -24.32 1.50
CA PRO A 167 9.12 -24.61 0.07
C PRO A 167 8.84 -23.35 -0.79
N ASN A 168 9.40 -23.34 -2.00
CA ASN A 168 9.06 -22.34 -3.04
C ASN A 168 9.26 -20.88 -2.63
N LEU A 169 10.28 -20.61 -1.79
CA LEU A 169 10.66 -19.24 -1.45
C LEU A 169 11.32 -18.57 -2.66
N VAL A 170 10.93 -17.32 -2.90
CA VAL A 170 11.52 -16.46 -3.92
C VAL A 170 11.86 -15.12 -3.26
N SER A 171 13.04 -14.56 -3.52
CA SER A 171 13.36 -13.22 -3.05
C SER A 171 12.62 -12.16 -3.87
N PHE A 172 12.45 -10.98 -3.31
CA PHE A 172 11.81 -9.87 -4.00
C PHE A 172 12.59 -9.44 -5.24
N ASP A 173 13.92 -9.47 -5.16
CA ASP A 173 14.76 -9.20 -6.32
C ASP A 173 14.53 -10.22 -7.46
N GLU A 174 14.45 -11.52 -7.12
CA GLU A 174 14.15 -12.57 -8.13
C GLU A 174 12.76 -12.40 -8.73
N LEU A 175 11.78 -11.94 -7.96
CA LEU A 175 10.43 -11.68 -8.47
C LEU A 175 10.47 -10.68 -9.63
N ILE A 176 11.23 -9.58 -9.47
CA ILE A 176 11.27 -8.47 -10.43
C ILE A 176 12.45 -8.54 -11.41
N GLU A 177 13.37 -9.51 -11.23
CA GLU A 177 14.52 -9.69 -12.11
C GLU A 177 14.11 -9.96 -13.55
N GLY A 178 14.73 -9.24 -14.49
CA GLY A 178 14.43 -9.35 -15.92
C GLY A 178 13.01 -8.96 -16.32
N ALA A 179 12.23 -8.38 -15.41
CA ALA A 179 10.93 -7.81 -15.75
C ALA A 179 11.11 -6.39 -16.28
N GLU A 180 10.66 -6.12 -17.50
CA GLU A 180 10.51 -4.76 -17.98
C GLU A 180 9.33 -4.07 -17.23
N PRO A 181 9.48 -2.81 -16.83
CA PRO A 181 8.39 -2.12 -16.16
C PRO A 181 7.19 -1.98 -17.10
N MET A 182 6.02 -2.31 -16.61
CA MET A 182 4.76 -2.13 -17.35
C MET A 182 4.57 -0.66 -17.71
N ALA A 183 4.62 -0.34 -19.00
CA ALA A 183 4.54 1.05 -19.47
C ALA A 183 3.13 1.63 -19.27
N GLU A 184 2.10 0.85 -19.58
CA GLU A 184 0.71 1.22 -19.44
C GLU A 184 0.00 0.21 -18.52
N TRP A 185 -0.74 0.72 -17.55
CA TRP A 185 -1.52 -0.13 -16.67
C TRP A 185 -2.68 -0.79 -17.39
N PRO A 186 -3.08 -2.00 -17.03
CA PRO A 186 -4.26 -2.63 -17.59
C PRO A 186 -5.51 -1.79 -17.29
N LYS A 187 -6.53 -1.95 -18.12
CA LYS A 187 -7.83 -1.32 -17.86
C LYS A 187 -8.46 -1.96 -16.63
N VAL A 188 -8.73 -1.14 -15.63
CA VAL A 188 -9.36 -1.53 -14.37
C VAL A 188 -10.61 -0.68 -14.17
N ASP A 189 -11.71 -1.32 -13.75
CA ASP A 189 -12.90 -0.59 -13.30
C ASP A 189 -12.56 0.13 -11.97
N GLU A 190 -12.85 1.42 -11.90
CA GLU A 190 -12.60 2.22 -10.68
C GLU A 190 -13.36 1.70 -9.46
N ASN A 191 -14.46 0.95 -9.66
CA ASN A 191 -15.22 0.31 -8.59
C ASN A 191 -14.68 -1.07 -8.19
N ALA A 192 -13.72 -1.62 -8.94
CA ALA A 192 -13.05 -2.86 -8.56
C ALA A 192 -12.30 -2.70 -7.23
N ALA A 193 -12.21 -3.79 -6.47
CA ALA A 193 -11.42 -3.81 -5.25
C ALA A 193 -9.93 -3.61 -5.55
N SER A 194 -9.29 -2.76 -4.76
CA SER A 194 -7.86 -2.48 -4.83
C SER A 194 -7.10 -2.98 -3.61
N THR A 195 -7.71 -2.89 -2.44
CA THR A 195 -7.09 -3.30 -1.17
C THR A 195 -8.10 -4.03 -0.29
N LEU A 196 -7.57 -4.97 0.50
CA LEU A 196 -8.29 -5.75 1.50
C LEU A 196 -7.55 -5.65 2.83
N CYS A 197 -8.24 -5.30 3.90
CA CYS A 197 -7.72 -5.43 5.26
C CYS A 197 -8.76 -6.06 6.17
N TYR A 198 -8.29 -6.79 7.19
CA TYR A 198 -9.16 -7.40 8.18
C TYR A 198 -9.20 -6.55 9.46
N THR A 199 -10.39 -6.40 10.01
CA THR A 199 -10.60 -5.77 11.31
C THR A 199 -10.94 -6.83 12.34
N SER A 200 -10.47 -6.65 13.58
CA SER A 200 -10.94 -7.45 14.71
C SER A 200 -12.43 -7.13 14.92
N GLY A 201 -13.30 -8.03 14.49
CA GLY A 201 -14.72 -7.91 14.80
C GLY A 201 -14.94 -7.85 16.32
N THR A 202 -15.90 -7.08 16.78
CA THR A 202 -16.28 -7.04 18.20
C THR A 202 -16.89 -8.36 18.67
N THR A 203 -17.31 -9.20 17.75
CA THR A 203 -17.92 -10.53 18.01
C THR A 203 -17.58 -11.48 16.86
N GLY A 204 -16.83 -12.55 17.14
CA GLY A 204 -16.53 -13.61 16.19
C GLY A 204 -15.26 -13.39 15.37
N ASP A 205 -15.17 -14.05 14.21
CA ASP A 205 -14.02 -14.03 13.33
C ASP A 205 -13.74 -12.65 12.74
N PRO A 206 -12.48 -12.34 12.40
CA PRO A 206 -12.11 -11.11 11.72
C PRO A 206 -12.89 -10.92 10.43
N LYS A 207 -13.27 -9.67 10.12
CA LYS A 207 -14.04 -9.33 8.91
C LYS A 207 -13.18 -8.60 7.92
N GLY A 208 -13.20 -9.05 6.66
CA GLY A 208 -12.52 -8.42 5.55
C GLY A 208 -13.26 -7.16 5.08
N VAL A 209 -12.51 -6.07 4.89
CA VAL A 209 -13.01 -4.80 4.35
C VAL A 209 -12.30 -4.54 3.03
N LEU A 210 -13.07 -4.45 1.95
CA LEU A 210 -12.58 -4.14 0.60
C LEU A 210 -12.72 -2.65 0.31
N TYR A 211 -11.65 -2.03 -0.18
CA TYR A 211 -11.67 -0.68 -0.71
C TYR A 211 -11.53 -0.70 -2.23
N SER A 212 -12.35 0.06 -2.93
CA SER A 212 -12.24 0.20 -4.37
C SER A 212 -11.14 1.20 -4.76
N HIS A 213 -10.69 1.18 -6.00
CA HIS A 213 -9.82 2.22 -6.55
C HIS A 213 -10.46 3.60 -6.38
N ARG A 214 -11.74 3.73 -6.75
CA ARG A 214 -12.50 4.98 -6.64
C ARG A 214 -12.53 5.51 -5.21
N SER A 215 -12.89 4.67 -4.23
CA SER A 215 -12.95 5.10 -2.84
C SER A 215 -11.60 5.56 -2.31
N THR A 216 -10.52 4.88 -2.71
CA THR A 216 -9.14 5.23 -2.34
C THR A 216 -8.72 6.57 -2.95
N VAL A 217 -8.97 6.79 -4.24
CA VAL A 217 -8.62 8.07 -4.91
C VAL A 217 -9.41 9.24 -4.33
N LEU A 218 -10.71 9.07 -4.08
CA LEU A 218 -11.54 10.12 -3.45
C LEU A 218 -11.08 10.43 -2.03
N HIS A 219 -10.69 9.41 -1.26
CA HIS A 219 -10.10 9.59 0.07
C HIS A 219 -8.79 10.40 -0.01
N CYS A 220 -7.91 10.09 -0.97
CA CYS A 220 -6.67 10.84 -1.17
C CYS A 220 -6.92 12.31 -1.53
N LEU A 221 -7.89 12.58 -2.42
CA LEU A 221 -8.30 13.95 -2.72
C LEU A 221 -8.78 14.67 -1.46
N SER A 222 -9.61 14.00 -0.63
CA SER A 222 -10.06 14.56 0.65
C SER A 222 -8.90 14.85 1.59
N ALA A 223 -7.94 13.92 1.73
CA ALA A 223 -6.76 14.09 2.59
C ALA A 223 -5.91 15.30 2.20
N CYS A 224 -5.90 15.67 0.91
CA CYS A 224 -5.17 16.83 0.42
C CYS A 224 -5.93 18.15 0.58
N THR A 225 -7.22 18.15 0.99
CA THR A 225 -7.98 19.40 1.20
C THR A 225 -7.53 20.11 2.50
N ALA A 226 -7.63 21.45 2.50
CA ALA A 226 -7.19 22.29 3.61
C ALA A 226 -7.91 21.99 4.95
N ASP A 227 -9.19 21.60 4.87
CA ASP A 227 -10.03 21.31 6.04
C ASP A 227 -9.99 19.83 6.49
N SER A 228 -9.06 19.02 5.91
CA SER A 228 -8.82 17.64 6.31
C SER A 228 -7.39 17.49 6.84
N MET A 229 -6.55 16.70 6.17
CA MET A 229 -5.14 16.52 6.57
C MET A 229 -4.21 17.58 5.97
N ALA A 230 -4.67 18.36 4.99
CA ALA A 230 -3.94 19.40 4.26
C ALA A 230 -2.61 18.92 3.66
N LEU A 231 -2.51 17.64 3.27
CA LEU A 231 -1.28 17.07 2.71
C LEU A 231 -0.90 17.77 1.41
N SER A 232 0.39 18.05 1.26
CA SER A 232 0.93 18.79 0.13
C SER A 232 2.34 18.33 -0.24
N ALA A 233 2.82 18.74 -1.43
CA ALA A 233 4.19 18.48 -1.88
C ALA A 233 5.27 19.08 -0.97
N ARG A 234 4.92 19.95 -0.03
CA ARG A 234 5.86 20.56 0.94
C ARG A 234 6.13 19.66 2.13
N ASP A 235 5.26 18.65 2.34
CA ASP A 235 5.34 17.81 3.53
C ASP A 235 6.39 16.72 3.40
N CYS A 236 6.94 16.38 4.56
CA CYS A 236 7.63 15.13 4.84
C CYS A 236 6.80 14.34 5.85
N ILE A 237 6.24 13.24 5.40
CA ILE A 237 5.30 12.42 6.19
C ILE A 237 6.07 11.29 6.86
N ALA A 238 6.19 11.31 8.19
CA ALA A 238 6.59 10.14 8.96
C ALA A 238 5.41 9.16 9.02
N LEU A 239 5.50 8.07 8.27
CA LEU A 239 4.44 7.08 8.18
C LEU A 239 4.48 6.12 9.37
N VAL A 240 4.04 6.59 10.53
CA VAL A 240 4.02 5.84 11.78
C VAL A 240 2.88 4.81 11.81
N THR A 241 1.71 5.17 11.25
CA THR A 241 0.60 4.22 11.10
C THR A 241 1.03 3.06 10.21
N PRO A 242 0.87 1.80 10.70
CA PRO A 242 1.33 0.64 9.93
C PRO A 242 0.60 0.49 8.60
N LEU A 243 1.34 0.14 7.55
CA LEU A 243 0.80 -0.22 6.23
C LEU A 243 -0.20 -1.37 6.31
N PHE A 244 0.00 -2.31 7.22
CA PHE A 244 -0.91 -3.43 7.43
C PHE A 244 -2.19 -3.10 8.21
N HIS A 245 -2.36 -1.87 8.69
CA HIS A 245 -3.55 -1.47 9.45
C HIS A 245 -4.33 -0.38 8.71
N VAL A 246 -5.55 -0.71 8.26
CA VAL A 246 -6.43 0.18 7.48
C VAL A 246 -5.68 0.87 6.33
N ASN A 247 -4.72 0.14 5.71
CA ASN A 247 -3.84 0.62 4.63
C ASN A 247 -3.13 1.95 4.97
N ALA A 248 -2.67 2.09 6.23
CA ALA A 248 -2.09 3.32 6.77
C ALA A 248 -2.98 4.55 6.52
N TRP A 249 -4.30 4.38 6.62
CA TRP A 249 -5.32 5.41 6.36
C TRP A 249 -5.17 6.06 4.97
N GLY A 250 -4.76 5.30 3.97
CA GLY A 250 -4.58 5.76 2.60
C GLY A 250 -3.44 6.77 2.40
N VAL A 251 -2.67 7.08 3.44
CA VAL A 251 -1.58 8.07 3.38
C VAL A 251 -0.54 7.78 2.30
N PRO A 252 -0.12 6.51 2.02
CA PRO A 252 0.81 6.25 0.93
C PRO A 252 0.31 6.73 -0.43
N PHE A 253 -0.98 6.50 -0.71
CA PHE A 253 -1.61 6.94 -1.95
C PHE A 253 -1.80 8.46 -2.00
N ALA A 254 -2.18 9.08 -0.86
CA ALA A 254 -2.32 10.53 -0.77
C ALA A 254 -0.97 11.24 -0.92
N ALA A 255 0.11 10.68 -0.35
CA ALA A 255 1.46 11.20 -0.51
C ALA A 255 1.92 11.18 -1.98
N ALA A 256 1.64 10.09 -2.70
CA ALA A 256 1.89 10.01 -4.13
C ALA A 256 1.06 11.06 -4.91
N MET A 257 -0.21 11.22 -4.57
CA MET A 257 -1.11 12.17 -5.22
C MET A 257 -0.62 13.61 -5.10
N CYS A 258 -0.19 14.04 -3.92
CA CYS A 258 0.29 15.42 -3.69
C CYS A 258 1.80 15.58 -3.87
N GLY A 259 2.56 14.50 -4.03
CA GLY A 259 4.02 14.53 -4.15
C GLY A 259 4.74 14.83 -2.84
N ALA A 260 4.20 14.42 -1.71
CA ALA A 260 4.88 14.53 -0.42
C ALA A 260 6.08 13.57 -0.33
N LYS A 261 7.08 13.94 0.48
CA LYS A 261 8.15 13.02 0.90
C LYS A 261 7.58 12.02 1.90
N LEU A 262 7.99 10.76 1.80
CA LEU A 262 7.68 9.73 2.81
C LEU A 262 8.94 9.35 3.60
N ALA A 263 8.78 9.17 4.90
CA ALA A 263 9.77 8.58 5.80
C ALA A 263 9.15 7.35 6.49
N LEU A 264 9.67 6.18 6.14
CA LEU A 264 9.15 4.88 6.57
C LEU A 264 10.01 4.33 7.72
N PRO A 265 9.44 4.14 8.93
CA PRO A 265 10.21 3.72 10.12
C PRO A 265 10.57 2.22 10.12
N GLY A 266 10.06 1.42 9.19
CA GLY A 266 10.16 -0.04 9.27
C GLY A 266 9.39 -0.59 10.45
N SER A 267 10.02 -1.48 11.21
CA SER A 267 9.50 -2.03 12.48
C SER A 267 9.84 -1.18 13.71
N ALA A 268 10.72 -0.17 13.57
CA ALA A 268 11.26 0.61 14.68
C ALA A 268 10.31 1.77 15.05
N LEU A 269 9.34 1.49 15.89
CA LEU A 269 8.34 2.43 16.39
C LEU A 269 8.60 2.87 17.84
N ASP A 270 9.77 2.53 18.41
CA ASP A 270 10.18 3.04 19.71
C ASP A 270 10.46 4.55 19.64
N PRO A 271 10.27 5.29 20.75
CA PRO A 271 10.36 6.75 20.75
C PRO A 271 11.68 7.31 20.22
N ALA A 272 12.81 6.72 20.57
CA ALA A 272 14.13 7.17 20.16
C ALA A 272 14.35 7.01 18.64
N SER A 273 13.93 5.85 18.10
CA SER A 273 14.00 5.58 16.65
C SER A 273 13.09 6.50 15.85
N LEU A 274 11.88 6.77 16.34
CA LEU A 274 10.95 7.71 15.71
C LEU A 274 11.48 9.14 15.76
N PHE A 275 12.02 9.57 16.91
CA PHE A 275 12.62 10.89 17.05
C PHE A 275 13.78 11.08 16.07
N ALA A 276 14.68 10.11 15.98
CA ALA A 276 15.81 10.15 15.07
C ALA A 276 15.37 10.25 13.60
N LEU A 277 14.35 9.46 13.21
CA LEU A 277 13.78 9.51 11.86
C LEU A 277 13.12 10.87 11.58
N MET A 278 12.24 11.32 12.47
CA MET A 278 11.47 12.56 12.26
C MET A 278 12.36 13.79 12.26
N ALA A 279 13.31 13.87 13.17
CA ALA A 279 14.28 14.98 13.22
C ALA A 279 15.24 14.94 12.03
N GLY A 280 15.79 13.77 11.70
CA GLY A 280 16.74 13.60 10.59
C GLY A 280 16.12 13.92 9.23
N GLU A 281 14.89 13.52 9.00
CA GLU A 281 14.17 13.73 7.73
C GLU A 281 13.32 15.02 7.73
N LYS A 282 13.32 15.78 8.83
CA LYS A 282 12.55 17.02 9.02
C LYS A 282 11.05 16.78 8.75
N ALA A 283 10.48 15.76 9.39
CA ALA A 283 9.08 15.42 9.23
C ALA A 283 8.19 16.60 9.66
N THR A 284 7.22 16.92 8.81
CA THR A 284 6.22 17.97 9.05
C THR A 284 4.86 17.42 9.42
N PHE A 285 4.66 16.13 9.15
CA PHE A 285 3.39 15.45 9.37
C PHE A 285 3.63 14.01 9.85
N GLY A 286 2.77 13.53 10.74
CA GLY A 286 2.77 12.16 11.22
C GLY A 286 1.40 11.74 11.71
N LEU A 287 1.03 10.49 11.42
CA LEU A 287 -0.19 9.87 11.92
C LEU A 287 0.17 8.65 12.74
N GLY A 288 -0.43 8.51 13.90
CA GLY A 288 -0.23 7.38 14.79
C GLY A 288 -1.28 7.30 15.87
N VAL A 289 -1.35 6.16 16.56
CA VAL A 289 -2.27 5.99 17.69
C VAL A 289 -1.77 6.77 18.91
N PRO A 290 -2.67 7.20 19.81
CA PRO A 290 -2.31 8.03 20.98
C PRO A 290 -1.17 7.46 21.81
N THR A 291 -1.13 6.15 22.03
CA THR A 291 -0.08 5.47 22.82
C THR A 291 1.33 5.67 22.27
N VAL A 292 1.49 5.71 20.94
CA VAL A 292 2.79 5.98 20.30
C VAL A 292 3.19 7.42 20.57
N TRP A 293 2.25 8.37 20.41
CA TRP A 293 2.55 9.79 20.62
C TRP A 293 2.83 10.14 22.07
N MET A 294 2.12 9.53 23.03
CA MET A 294 2.40 9.71 24.45
C MET A 294 3.83 9.29 24.80
N SER A 295 4.23 8.09 24.37
CA SER A 295 5.60 7.60 24.59
C SER A 295 6.65 8.48 23.89
N PHE A 296 6.32 9.02 22.71
CA PHE A 296 7.20 9.91 21.96
C PHE A 296 7.39 11.24 22.69
N VAL A 297 6.31 11.86 23.17
CA VAL A 297 6.38 13.13 23.93
C VAL A 297 7.18 12.94 25.22
N ASP A 298 6.93 11.88 25.98
CA ASP A 298 7.70 11.55 27.18
C ASP A 298 9.22 11.41 26.90
N HIS A 299 9.60 10.93 25.73
CA HIS A 299 10.98 10.80 25.31
C HIS A 299 11.61 12.15 24.97
N VAL A 300 10.86 13.04 24.31
CA VAL A 300 11.35 14.37 23.88
C VAL A 300 11.49 15.34 25.05
N GLU A 301 10.66 15.18 26.09
CA GLU A 301 10.68 16.05 27.30
C GLU A 301 11.79 15.69 28.28
N ARG A 302 12.43 14.54 28.15
CA ARG A 302 13.60 14.10 28.95
C ARG A 302 14.93 14.51 28.38
#